data_9cfe8f514d555b3cd4da942b084a10fe
#
_entry.id   9cfe8f514d555b3cd4da942b084a10fe
#
_cell.length_a   1.000
_cell.length_b   1.000
_cell.length_c   1.000
_cell.angle_alpha   90.00
_cell.angle_beta   90.00
_cell.angle_gamma   90.00
#
_symmetry.space_group_name_H-M   'P 1'
#
loop_
_entity.id
_entity.type
_entity.pdbx_description
1 polymer ?
#
loop_
_entity_poly.entity_id
_entity_poly.type
_entity_poly.pdbx_seq_one_letter_code
_entity_poly.pdbx_strand_id
1 'polypeptide(L)'
;GTCNPNYHYEDLVRLLSLYQKMELKNPAAIIDANHSNSNKKFKEQIRITSEVLHSRSYNPELKKLIKGVMIESYLEEGNQKICPDMIYGKSITDPCLGWEDTERLIYEIAEKC
;
A
#
# COMPACT_ATOMS: atom_id res chain seq x y z
N GLY A 1 -0.75 -20.54 1.65
CA GLY A 1 -1.11 -20.33 0.28
C GLY A 1 -0.59 -19.02 -0.26
N THR A 2 -0.40 -19.01 -1.53
CA THR A 2 0.03 -17.79 -2.21
C THR A 2 -1.19 -16.95 -2.50
N CYS A 3 -1.20 -15.71 -1.98
CA CYS A 3 -2.20 -14.74 -2.34
C CYS A 3 -1.74 -13.98 -3.58
N ASN A 4 -2.61 -13.87 -4.57
CA ASN A 4 -2.34 -13.04 -5.73
C ASN A 4 -2.51 -11.55 -5.36
N PRO A 5 -1.85 -10.64 -6.06
CA PRO A 5 -2.11 -9.22 -5.88
C PRO A 5 -3.58 -8.87 -6.09
N ASN A 6 -4.09 -7.92 -5.32
CA ASN A 6 -5.50 -7.54 -5.36
C ASN A 6 -5.71 -6.02 -5.30
N TYR A 7 -4.79 -5.26 -5.89
CA TYR A 7 -4.85 -3.79 -5.87
C TYR A 7 -5.14 -3.18 -7.25
N HIS A 8 -5.26 -4.00 -8.29
CA HIS A 8 -5.56 -3.52 -9.63
C HIS A 8 -6.99 -3.00 -9.71
N TYR A 9 -7.26 -2.19 -10.72
CA TYR A 9 -8.57 -1.56 -10.87
C TYR A 9 -9.72 -2.57 -10.82
N GLU A 10 -9.62 -3.67 -11.55
CA GLU A 10 -10.67 -4.70 -11.56
C GLU A 10 -10.84 -5.36 -10.19
N ASP A 11 -9.78 -5.52 -9.43
CA ASP A 11 -9.86 -6.08 -8.07
C ASP A 11 -10.62 -5.14 -7.14
N LEU A 12 -10.34 -3.84 -7.26
CA LEU A 12 -10.97 -2.81 -6.45
C LEU A 12 -12.45 -2.68 -6.79
N VAL A 13 -12.80 -2.76 -8.07
CA VAL A 13 -14.21 -2.73 -8.51
C VAL A 13 -14.96 -3.96 -8.00
N ARG A 14 -14.31 -5.12 -7.98
CA ARG A 14 -14.91 -6.34 -7.42
C ARG A 14 -15.18 -6.18 -5.93
N LEU A 15 -14.23 -5.61 -5.19
CA LEU A 15 -14.40 -5.32 -3.76
C LEU A 15 -15.56 -4.35 -3.54
N LEU A 16 -15.64 -3.30 -4.34
CA LEU A 16 -16.72 -2.32 -4.29
C LEU A 16 -18.08 -3.00 -4.46
N SER A 17 -18.19 -3.88 -5.46
CA SER A 17 -19.44 -4.63 -5.70
C SER A 17 -19.83 -5.48 -4.50
N LEU A 18 -18.87 -6.16 -3.89
CA LEU A 18 -19.13 -6.99 -2.70
C LEU A 18 -19.63 -6.13 -1.53
N TYR A 19 -18.99 -4.99 -1.30
CA TYR A 19 -19.36 -4.09 -0.21
C TYR A 19 -20.74 -3.47 -0.43
N GLN A 20 -21.08 -3.14 -1.67
CA GLN A 20 -22.41 -2.61 -2.00
C GLN A 20 -23.51 -3.64 -1.70
N LYS A 21 -23.26 -4.91 -1.99
CA LYS A 21 -24.21 -6.00 -1.69
C LYS A 21 -24.39 -6.22 -0.20
N MET A 22 -23.39 -5.89 0.61
CA MET A 22 -23.44 -6.08 2.07
C MET A 22 -24.18 -4.98 2.79
N GLU A 23 -24.52 -3.89 2.10
CA GLU A 23 -25.26 -2.75 2.68
C GLU A 23 -24.64 -2.22 3.98
N LEU A 24 -23.31 -2.06 3.97
CA LEU A 24 -22.57 -1.57 5.13
C LEU A 24 -22.84 -0.09 5.38
N LYS A 25 -22.91 0.31 6.63
CA LYS A 25 -23.14 1.71 7.01
C LYS A 25 -21.94 2.60 6.68
N ASN A 26 -20.74 2.12 6.95
CA ASN A 26 -19.50 2.87 6.75
C ASN A 26 -18.49 2.00 5.98
N PRO A 27 -18.75 1.73 4.69
CA PRO A 27 -17.82 0.91 3.94
C PRO A 27 -16.50 1.64 3.76
N ALA A 28 -15.41 0.95 4.09
CA ALA A 28 -14.08 1.49 3.97
C ALA A 28 -13.10 0.37 3.68
N ALA A 29 -12.08 0.68 2.88
CA ALA A 29 -11.01 -0.25 2.59
C ALA A 29 -9.68 0.48 2.68
N ILE A 30 -8.67 -0.22 3.20
CA ILE A 30 -7.28 0.24 3.20
C ILE A 30 -6.53 -0.76 2.34
N ILE A 31 -5.76 -0.26 1.38
CA ILE A 31 -5.02 -1.10 0.45
C ILE A 31 -3.59 -1.28 0.98
N ASP A 32 -3.20 -2.52 1.16
CA ASP A 32 -1.83 -2.87 1.56
C ASP A 32 -0.92 -2.74 0.33
N ALA A 33 0.01 -1.81 0.38
CA ALA A 33 0.93 -1.57 -0.73
C ALA A 33 2.14 -2.51 -0.71
N ASN A 34 2.27 -3.35 0.31
CA ASN A 34 3.39 -4.27 0.45
C ASN A 34 2.91 -5.74 0.46
N HIS A 35 3.63 -6.61 1.13
CA HIS A 35 3.32 -8.04 1.28
C HIS A 35 3.01 -8.70 -0.07
N SER A 36 1.86 -9.38 -0.20
CA SER A 36 1.49 -10.08 -1.43
C SER A 36 1.28 -9.14 -2.61
N ASN A 37 0.83 -7.91 -2.37
CA ASN A 37 0.58 -6.94 -3.44
C ASN A 37 1.88 -6.47 -4.11
N SER A 38 2.98 -6.38 -3.37
CA SER A 38 4.28 -6.02 -3.91
C SER A 38 5.14 -7.25 -4.22
N ASN A 39 4.64 -8.45 -3.90
CA ASN A 39 5.42 -9.68 -3.94
C ASN A 39 6.69 -9.52 -3.08
N LYS A 40 6.57 -8.81 -1.97
CA LYS A 40 7.65 -8.47 -1.02
C LYS A 40 8.78 -7.65 -1.63
N LYS A 41 8.54 -7.00 -2.76
CA LYS A 41 9.48 -6.06 -3.38
C LYS A 41 9.15 -4.67 -2.86
N PHE A 42 9.82 -4.25 -1.79
CA PHE A 42 9.42 -3.07 -1.03
C PHE A 42 9.36 -1.77 -1.86
N LYS A 43 10.21 -1.63 -2.87
CA LYS A 43 10.19 -0.42 -3.72
C LYS A 43 8.94 -0.34 -4.61
N GLU A 44 8.27 -1.45 -4.84
CA GLU A 44 7.01 -1.48 -5.58
C GLU A 44 5.88 -0.79 -4.84
N GLN A 45 6.02 -0.57 -3.55
CA GLN A 45 5.02 0.15 -2.76
C GLN A 45 4.69 1.52 -3.35
N ILE A 46 5.70 2.20 -3.91
CA ILE A 46 5.54 3.51 -4.53
C ILE A 46 4.61 3.41 -5.75
N ARG A 47 4.90 2.48 -6.65
CA ARG A 47 4.11 2.27 -7.86
C ARG A 47 2.69 1.82 -7.54
N ILE A 48 2.56 0.87 -6.61
CA ILE A 48 1.24 0.34 -6.21
C ILE A 48 0.38 1.46 -5.64
N THR A 49 0.94 2.30 -4.77
CA THR A 49 0.22 3.44 -4.20
C THR A 49 -0.23 4.40 -5.30
N SER A 50 0.64 4.71 -6.27
CA SER A 50 0.29 5.57 -7.40
C SER A 50 -0.84 4.98 -8.24
N GLU A 51 -0.81 3.66 -8.49
CA GLU A 51 -1.87 2.98 -9.23
C GLU A 51 -3.21 3.05 -8.49
N VAL A 52 -3.21 2.82 -7.18
CA VAL A 52 -4.42 2.92 -6.35
C VAL A 52 -4.98 4.35 -6.38
N LEU A 53 -4.13 5.36 -6.25
CA LEU A 53 -4.55 6.75 -6.32
C LEU A 53 -5.17 7.08 -7.69
N HIS A 54 -4.58 6.55 -8.77
CA HIS A 54 -5.12 6.73 -10.11
C HIS A 54 -6.51 6.10 -10.24
N SER A 55 -6.67 4.88 -9.75
CA SER A 55 -7.97 4.19 -9.78
C SER A 55 -9.03 4.96 -9.00
N ARG A 56 -8.67 5.52 -7.84
CA ARG A 56 -9.57 6.36 -7.04
C ARG A 56 -10.01 7.61 -7.80
N SER A 57 -9.07 8.26 -8.48
CA SER A 57 -9.38 9.47 -9.22
C SER A 57 -10.26 9.20 -10.45
N TYR A 58 -10.12 8.01 -11.00
CA TYR A 58 -10.89 7.60 -12.19
C TYR A 58 -12.34 7.22 -11.84
N ASN A 59 -12.57 6.60 -10.68
CA ASN A 59 -13.88 6.09 -10.28
C ASN A 59 -14.31 6.70 -8.93
N PRO A 60 -15.32 7.62 -8.95
CA PRO A 60 -15.78 8.28 -7.71
C PRO A 60 -16.26 7.33 -6.62
N GLU A 61 -16.82 6.18 -6.98
CA GLU A 61 -17.29 5.20 -5.99
C GLU A 61 -16.10 4.53 -5.30
N LEU A 62 -15.02 4.28 -6.03
CA LEU A 62 -13.77 3.80 -5.43
C LEU A 62 -13.17 4.84 -4.51
N LYS A 63 -13.26 6.12 -4.88
CA LYS A 63 -12.75 7.21 -4.05
C LYS A 63 -13.46 7.26 -2.70
N LYS A 64 -14.75 6.95 -2.67
CA LYS A 64 -15.51 6.87 -1.42
C LYS A 64 -15.14 5.65 -0.59
N LEU A 65 -14.83 4.53 -1.24
CA LEU A 65 -14.53 3.26 -0.55
C LEU A 65 -13.11 3.22 0.00
N ILE A 66 -12.12 3.59 -0.82
CA ILE A 66 -10.72 3.48 -0.45
C ILE A 66 -10.31 4.68 0.39
N LYS A 67 -10.08 4.45 1.67
CA LYS A 67 -9.80 5.50 2.65
C LYS A 67 -8.31 5.66 2.93
N GLY A 68 -7.48 4.71 2.55
CA GLY A 68 -6.06 4.79 2.81
C GLY A 68 -5.25 3.66 2.20
N VAL A 69 -3.96 3.77 2.37
CA VAL A 69 -3.00 2.73 2.01
C VAL A 69 -2.15 2.40 3.22
N MET A 70 -1.68 1.16 3.27
CA MET A 70 -0.72 0.73 4.28
C MET A 70 0.64 0.58 3.61
N ILE A 71 1.63 1.25 4.17
CA ILE A 71 2.99 1.29 3.63
C ILE A 71 3.95 0.89 4.72
N GLU A 72 4.88 0.01 4.43
CA GLU A 72 5.95 -0.35 5.35
C GLU A 72 7.18 0.49 5.10
N SER A 73 7.58 1.25 6.10
CA SER A 73 8.62 2.25 6.02
C SER A 73 9.51 2.22 7.26
N TYR A 74 10.77 2.59 7.08
CA TYR A 74 11.73 2.70 8.16
C TYR A 74 12.73 3.82 7.82
N LEU A 75 13.70 4.07 8.70
CA LEU A 75 14.70 5.11 8.42
C LEU A 75 15.60 4.74 7.26
N GLU A 76 16.10 3.51 7.28
CA GLU A 76 16.94 2.96 6.22
C GLU A 76 16.15 1.94 5.40
N GLU A 77 16.39 1.88 4.10
CA GLU A 77 15.64 0.96 3.23
C GLU A 77 16.09 -0.49 3.38
N GLY A 78 15.16 -1.40 3.06
CA GLY A 78 15.45 -2.83 3.04
C GLY A 78 15.26 -3.48 4.39
N ASN A 79 16.00 -4.56 4.61
CA ASN A 79 16.00 -5.27 5.88
C ASN A 79 17.38 -5.84 6.18
N GLN A 80 17.55 -6.36 7.38
CA GLN A 80 18.80 -6.96 7.83
C GLN A 80 18.51 -8.13 8.77
N LYS A 81 19.48 -9.01 8.89
CA LYS A 81 19.43 -10.08 9.90
C LYS A 81 19.98 -9.56 11.23
N ILE A 82 19.47 -10.09 12.31
CA ILE A 82 19.99 -9.78 13.64
C ILE A 82 21.45 -10.26 13.73
N CYS A 83 22.36 -9.35 14.01
CA CYS A 83 23.80 -9.62 14.09
C CYS A 83 24.47 -8.59 15.00
N PRO A 84 25.75 -8.80 15.41
CA PRO A 84 26.43 -7.85 16.29
C PRO A 84 26.57 -6.43 15.72
N ASP A 85 26.71 -6.30 14.40
CA ASP A 85 26.95 -5.02 13.74
C ASP A 85 25.70 -4.52 13.01
N MET A 86 24.57 -4.44 13.73
CA MET A 86 23.31 -4.01 13.13
C MET A 86 23.31 -2.53 12.76
N ILE A 87 22.67 -2.21 11.63
CA ILE A 87 22.46 -0.85 11.18
C ILE A 87 21.24 -0.27 11.93
N TYR A 88 21.44 0.86 12.60
CA TYR A 88 20.33 1.54 13.28
C TYR A 88 19.30 2.02 12.29
N GLY A 89 18.02 1.82 12.60
CA GLY A 89 16.93 2.31 11.76
C GLY A 89 16.63 1.45 10.55
N LYS A 90 17.09 0.21 10.51
CA LYS A 90 16.82 -0.72 9.42
C LYS A 90 16.03 -1.92 9.95
N SER A 91 14.99 -2.31 9.22
CA SER A 91 14.08 -3.39 9.62
C SER A 91 14.81 -4.71 9.84
N ILE A 92 14.40 -5.47 10.85
CA ILE A 92 14.87 -6.84 11.07
C ILE A 92 13.85 -7.88 10.62
N THR A 93 12.75 -7.44 10.08
CA THR A 93 11.67 -8.29 9.55
C THR A 93 11.50 -8.03 8.06
N ASP A 94 10.34 -7.63 7.60
CA ASP A 94 10.09 -7.38 6.17
C ASP A 94 10.88 -6.16 5.67
N PRO A 95 11.35 -6.18 4.42
CA PRO A 95 12.05 -5.03 3.86
C PRO A 95 11.11 -3.84 3.67
N CYS A 96 11.58 -2.67 4.02
CA CYS A 96 10.79 -1.44 4.05
C CYS A 96 11.35 -0.37 3.11
N LEU A 97 10.50 0.59 2.73
CA LEU A 97 10.97 1.82 2.11
C LEU A 97 11.84 2.59 3.09
N GLY A 98 12.86 3.27 2.59
CA GLY A 98 13.63 4.21 3.40
C GLY A 98 12.86 5.52 3.58
N TRP A 99 13.37 6.38 4.49
CA TRP A 99 12.66 7.61 4.82
C TRP A 99 12.54 8.59 3.65
N GLU A 100 13.58 8.74 2.84
CA GLU A 100 13.55 9.66 1.70
C GLU A 100 12.42 9.32 0.72
N ASP A 101 12.30 8.05 0.37
CA ASP A 101 11.24 7.58 -0.53
C ASP A 101 9.86 7.70 0.13
N THR A 102 9.78 7.41 1.43
CA THR A 102 8.53 7.52 2.18
C THR A 102 8.04 8.97 2.24
N GLU A 103 8.92 9.91 2.55
CA GLU A 103 8.57 11.32 2.59
C GLU A 103 8.06 11.79 1.24
N ARG A 104 8.75 11.43 0.17
CA ARG A 104 8.34 11.78 -1.20
C ARG A 104 6.98 11.20 -1.53
N LEU A 105 6.74 9.94 -1.14
CA LEU A 105 5.47 9.27 -1.36
C LEU A 105 4.32 9.93 -0.60
N ILE A 106 4.55 10.37 0.64
CA ILE A 106 3.54 11.08 1.42
C ILE A 106 3.11 12.36 0.71
N TYR A 107 4.07 13.14 0.20
CA TYR A 107 3.74 14.34 -0.57
C TYR A 107 2.97 14.03 -1.84
N GLU A 108 3.33 12.96 -2.53
CA GLU A 108 2.61 12.52 -3.73
C GLU A 108 1.16 12.15 -3.40
N ILE A 109 0.95 11.41 -2.32
CA ILE A 109 -0.40 11.06 -1.85
C ILE A 109 -1.20 12.32 -1.56
N ALA A 110 -0.60 13.29 -0.86
CA ALA A 110 -1.28 14.54 -0.52
C ALA A 110 -1.72 15.33 -1.74
N GLU A 111 -0.91 15.33 -2.81
CA GLU A 111 -1.25 16.03 -4.04
C GLU A 111 -2.38 15.36 -4.81
N LYS A 112 -2.47 14.03 -4.75
CA LYS A 112 -3.37 13.25 -5.60
C LYS A 112 -4.64 12.76 -4.92
N CYS A 113 -4.75 12.89 -3.61
CA CYS A 113 -5.94 12.39 -2.91
C CYS A 113 -7.13 13.36 -2.85
#